data_a9bf6f604356990854a1b9cd683a3bc9
#
_entry.id   a9bf6f604356990854a1b9cd683a3bc9
#
_cell.length_a   1.000
_cell.length_b   1.000
_cell.length_c   1.000
_cell.angle_alpha   90.00
_cell.angle_beta   90.00
_cell.angle_gamma   90.00
#
_symmetry.space_group_name_H-M   'P 1'
#
loop_
_entity.id
_entity.type
_entity.pdbx_description
1 polymer ?
#
loop_
_entity_poly.entity_id
_entity_poly.type
_entity_poly.pdbx_seq_one_letter_code
_entity_poly.pdbx_strand_id
1 'polypeptide(L)'
;MAEGSEELQVARDGGVVTVTINRPEVLNAMTGEMFADFGAICRGLNDDDSVRAVVVTGADGNFCSGADVGGQASRATGGEPVVPLRNMRRIKESAQALHDLQHPTVAKVRGVAAGAGLNLALGCDLVYAADTARFSEIFARRGLSLDFGGSWVLPRRVGLHRAKELVLLAEVIDAAEADRIGLVNRILPDDELDAHVDDVVARIVAGPPLALSMSKVLLDHGAQTSMAQALEAEGNAQATNFG
;
A
#
# COMPACT_ATOMS: atom_id res chain seq x y z
N MET A 1 -3.22 -15.63 14.11
CA MET A 1 -2.86 -14.86 12.89
C MET A 1 -4.02 -14.99 11.93
N ALA A 2 -4.40 -13.92 11.22
CA ALA A 2 -5.36 -14.05 10.14
C ALA A 2 -4.71 -14.89 9.04
N GLU A 3 -5.33 -16.03 8.73
CA GLU A 3 -4.95 -16.86 7.59
C GLU A 3 -5.42 -16.13 6.32
N GLY A 4 -4.64 -16.19 5.23
CA GLY A 4 -5.07 -15.68 3.94
C GLY A 4 -6.29 -16.44 3.43
N SER A 5 -6.99 -15.84 2.46
CA SER A 5 -8.07 -16.47 1.70
C SER A 5 -7.59 -16.85 0.29
N GLU A 6 -8.43 -17.49 -0.51
CA GLU A 6 -8.14 -17.73 -1.93
C GLU A 6 -7.93 -16.40 -2.69
N GLU A 7 -8.68 -15.36 -2.33
CA GLU A 7 -8.62 -14.04 -2.97
C GLU A 7 -7.53 -13.12 -2.39
N LEU A 8 -7.05 -13.40 -1.17
CA LEU A 8 -5.98 -12.65 -0.51
C LEU A 8 -4.99 -13.64 0.11
N GLN A 9 -3.98 -14.02 -0.67
CA GLN A 9 -3.03 -15.06 -0.30
C GLN A 9 -1.92 -14.51 0.57
N VAL A 10 -1.49 -15.28 1.56
CA VAL A 10 -0.36 -14.96 2.45
C VAL A 10 0.67 -16.08 2.36
N ALA A 11 1.85 -15.76 1.85
CA ALA A 11 2.98 -16.67 1.80
C ALA A 11 4.09 -16.19 2.74
N ARG A 12 4.84 -17.13 3.32
CA ARG A 12 5.98 -16.84 4.20
C ARG A 12 7.23 -17.55 3.68
N ASP A 13 8.31 -16.79 3.64
CA ASP A 13 9.65 -17.31 3.38
C ASP A 13 10.63 -16.66 4.35
N GLY A 14 11.09 -17.43 5.34
CA GLY A 14 11.88 -16.89 6.45
C GLY A 14 11.17 -15.73 7.15
N GLY A 15 11.84 -14.58 7.23
CA GLY A 15 11.26 -13.34 7.81
C GLY A 15 10.43 -12.51 6.85
N VAL A 16 10.20 -12.96 5.62
CA VAL A 16 9.43 -12.23 4.60
C VAL A 16 8.00 -12.76 4.55
N VAL A 17 7.03 -11.84 4.58
CA VAL A 17 5.62 -12.15 4.33
C VAL A 17 5.20 -11.49 3.03
N THR A 18 4.69 -12.28 2.09
CA THR A 18 4.11 -11.78 0.85
C THR A 18 2.59 -11.87 0.91
N VAL A 19 1.92 -10.72 0.75
CA VAL A 19 0.46 -10.63 0.62
C VAL A 19 0.14 -10.40 -0.84
N THR A 20 -0.55 -11.35 -1.45
CA THR A 20 -0.94 -11.30 -2.87
C THR A 20 -2.44 -11.12 -3.01
N ILE A 21 -2.83 -10.05 -3.69
CA ILE A 21 -4.23 -9.81 -4.08
C ILE A 21 -4.50 -10.72 -5.28
N ASN A 22 -5.44 -11.66 -5.16
CA ASN A 22 -5.63 -12.74 -6.14
C ASN A 22 -7.08 -12.80 -6.65
N ARG A 23 -7.42 -11.84 -7.50
CA ARG A 23 -8.67 -11.79 -8.30
C ARG A 23 -8.37 -11.28 -9.71
N PRO A 24 -7.54 -12.02 -10.48
CA PRO A 24 -7.04 -11.55 -11.78
C PRO A 24 -8.15 -11.26 -12.79
N GLU A 25 -9.27 -11.97 -12.73
CA GLU A 25 -10.44 -11.79 -13.61
C GLU A 25 -11.09 -10.41 -13.50
N VAL A 26 -10.85 -9.69 -12.39
CA VAL A 26 -11.32 -8.30 -12.18
C VAL A 26 -10.14 -7.35 -11.93
N LEU A 27 -8.96 -7.65 -12.47
CA LEU A 27 -7.74 -6.86 -12.30
C LEU A 27 -7.40 -6.64 -10.81
N ASN A 28 -7.60 -7.65 -9.99
CA ASN A 28 -7.35 -7.64 -8.55
C ASN A 28 -8.12 -6.55 -7.78
N ALA A 29 -9.36 -6.23 -8.22
CA ALA A 29 -10.25 -5.36 -7.45
C ALA A 29 -10.58 -6.01 -6.09
N MET A 30 -10.53 -5.23 -5.02
CA MET A 30 -10.75 -5.70 -3.66
C MET A 30 -12.19 -5.45 -3.19
N THR A 31 -12.81 -6.48 -2.64
CA THR A 31 -14.10 -6.36 -1.95
C THR A 31 -13.94 -5.68 -0.59
N GLY A 32 -15.06 -5.24 0.01
CA GLY A 32 -15.04 -4.69 1.36
C GLY A 32 -14.58 -5.71 2.43
N GLU A 33 -14.73 -7.02 2.17
CA GLU A 33 -14.23 -8.08 3.02
C GLU A 33 -12.72 -8.24 2.88
N MET A 34 -12.21 -8.26 1.66
CA MET A 34 -10.76 -8.30 1.42
C MET A 34 -10.02 -7.12 2.07
N PHE A 35 -10.61 -5.91 2.07
CA PHE A 35 -10.03 -4.80 2.83
C PHE A 35 -10.01 -5.09 4.34
N ALA A 36 -11.09 -5.64 4.90
CA ALA A 36 -11.11 -6.00 6.32
C ALA A 36 -10.05 -7.06 6.67
N ASP A 37 -9.93 -8.08 5.82
CA ASP A 37 -8.96 -9.17 5.97
C ASP A 37 -7.52 -8.66 5.83
N PHE A 38 -7.24 -7.80 4.84
CA PHE A 38 -5.93 -7.15 4.69
C PHE A 38 -5.55 -6.36 5.94
N GLY A 39 -6.49 -5.57 6.48
CA GLY A 39 -6.27 -4.86 7.73
C GLY A 39 -6.04 -5.79 8.93
N ALA A 40 -6.73 -6.94 8.98
CA ALA A 40 -6.52 -7.95 10.02
C ALA A 40 -5.15 -8.65 9.88
N ILE A 41 -4.72 -8.94 8.65
CA ILE A 41 -3.38 -9.45 8.35
C ILE A 41 -2.33 -8.46 8.83
N CYS A 42 -2.41 -7.19 8.44
CA CYS A 42 -1.44 -6.16 8.88
C CYS A 42 -1.34 -6.06 10.41
N ARG A 43 -2.47 -6.04 11.12
CA ARG A 43 -2.46 -6.03 12.59
C ARG A 43 -1.84 -7.29 13.18
N GLY A 44 -2.16 -8.46 12.64
CA GLY A 44 -1.59 -9.72 13.12
C GLY A 44 -0.08 -9.84 12.87
N LEU A 45 0.44 -9.18 11.84
CA LEU A 45 1.88 -9.13 11.55
C LEU A 45 2.64 -8.25 12.57
N ASN A 46 2.02 -7.22 13.14
CA ASN A 46 2.64 -6.40 14.19
C ASN A 46 2.92 -7.19 15.48
N ASP A 47 2.17 -8.25 15.73
CA ASP A 47 2.34 -9.11 16.92
C ASP A 47 3.29 -10.29 16.65
N ASP A 48 3.97 -10.32 15.51
CA ASP A 48 4.83 -11.42 15.06
C ASP A 48 6.28 -10.98 14.89
N ASP A 49 7.09 -11.17 15.94
CA ASP A 49 8.51 -10.80 15.97
C ASP A 49 9.38 -11.54 14.92
N SER A 50 8.86 -12.61 14.32
CA SER A 50 9.56 -13.32 13.23
C SER A 50 9.49 -12.60 11.89
N VAL A 51 8.58 -11.64 11.73
CA VAL A 51 8.42 -10.85 10.49
C VAL A 51 9.48 -9.77 10.42
N ARG A 52 10.10 -9.64 9.27
CA ARG A 52 11.19 -8.68 9.00
C ARG A 52 10.84 -7.72 7.87
N ALA A 53 10.05 -8.17 6.91
CA ALA A 53 9.57 -7.37 5.79
C ALA A 53 8.24 -7.91 5.28
N VAL A 54 7.42 -7.02 4.72
CA VAL A 54 6.15 -7.38 4.10
C VAL A 54 6.16 -6.91 2.64
N VAL A 55 5.88 -7.82 1.72
CA VAL A 55 5.70 -7.51 0.29
C VAL A 55 4.21 -7.56 -0.03
N VAL A 56 3.70 -6.53 -0.70
CA VAL A 56 2.32 -6.51 -1.21
C VAL A 56 2.39 -6.51 -2.73
N THR A 57 1.65 -7.42 -3.36
CA THR A 57 1.60 -7.54 -4.82
C THR A 57 0.23 -8.02 -5.29
N GLY A 58 0.01 -8.05 -6.60
CA GLY A 58 -1.17 -8.64 -7.22
C GLY A 58 -0.80 -9.84 -8.09
N ALA A 59 -1.71 -10.78 -8.24
CA ALA A 59 -1.58 -11.93 -9.10
C ALA A 59 -1.72 -11.56 -10.59
N ASP A 60 -1.19 -12.43 -11.47
CA ASP A 60 -1.38 -12.40 -12.92
C ASP A 60 -1.14 -11.03 -13.59
N GLY A 61 -0.05 -10.34 -13.19
CA GLY A 61 0.46 -9.18 -13.91
C GLY A 61 -0.32 -7.88 -13.70
N ASN A 62 -1.24 -7.80 -12.72
CA ASN A 62 -1.85 -6.55 -12.26
C ASN A 62 -1.70 -6.41 -10.74
N PHE A 63 -1.50 -5.19 -10.26
CA PHE A 63 -1.42 -4.94 -8.82
C PHE A 63 -2.82 -4.92 -8.19
N CYS A 64 -3.59 -3.87 -8.43
CA CYS A 64 -4.94 -3.74 -7.91
C CYS A 64 -5.67 -2.57 -8.61
N SER A 65 -6.84 -2.83 -9.17
CA SER A 65 -7.67 -1.80 -9.84
C SER A 65 -8.55 -0.99 -8.88
N GLY A 66 -8.43 -1.22 -7.56
CA GLY A 66 -9.13 -0.48 -6.53
C GLY A 66 -10.26 -1.26 -5.86
N ALA A 67 -11.23 -0.53 -5.29
CA ALA A 67 -12.39 -1.16 -4.67
C ALA A 67 -13.33 -1.75 -5.72
N ASP A 68 -13.82 -2.98 -5.47
CA ASP A 68 -14.84 -3.63 -6.30
C ASP A 68 -16.17 -2.87 -6.19
N VAL A 69 -16.47 -2.09 -7.22
CA VAL A 69 -17.72 -1.31 -7.33
C VAL A 69 -18.83 -2.07 -8.06
N GLY A 70 -18.57 -3.31 -8.50
CA GLY A 70 -19.56 -4.15 -9.23
C GLY A 70 -20.85 -4.39 -8.44
N GLY A 71 -20.75 -4.46 -7.11
CA GLY A 71 -21.93 -4.50 -6.23
C GLY A 71 -22.78 -3.21 -6.23
N GLN A 72 -22.27 -2.08 -6.74
CA GLN A 72 -23.06 -0.86 -6.90
C GLN A 72 -24.01 -0.92 -8.12
N ALA A 73 -23.60 -1.61 -9.18
CA ALA A 73 -24.50 -1.84 -10.33
C ALA A 73 -25.68 -2.76 -9.98
N SER A 74 -25.49 -3.70 -9.04
CA SER A 74 -26.57 -4.57 -8.51
C SER A 74 -27.64 -3.80 -7.72
N ARG A 75 -27.34 -2.59 -7.23
CA ARG A 75 -28.32 -1.74 -6.53
C ARG A 75 -29.42 -1.19 -7.45
N ALA A 76 -29.11 -1.00 -8.72
CA ALA A 76 -30.11 -0.63 -9.72
C ALA A 76 -31.15 -1.73 -9.95
N THR A 77 -30.90 -2.97 -9.47
CA THR A 77 -31.73 -4.16 -9.68
C THR A 77 -32.34 -4.74 -8.40
N GLY A 78 -32.34 -4.00 -7.26
CA GLY A 78 -33.10 -4.38 -6.05
C GLY A 78 -32.35 -5.27 -5.04
N GLY A 79 -31.01 -5.33 -5.09
CA GLY A 79 -30.21 -6.01 -4.07
C GLY A 79 -30.20 -5.27 -2.72
N GLU A 80 -29.92 -6.00 -1.63
CA GLU A 80 -29.80 -5.39 -0.29
C GLU A 80 -28.80 -4.24 -0.28
N PRO A 81 -29.12 -3.10 0.37
CA PRO A 81 -28.21 -1.97 0.46
C PRO A 81 -26.97 -2.36 1.28
N VAL A 82 -25.83 -2.56 0.63
CA VAL A 82 -24.55 -2.53 1.32
C VAL A 82 -24.45 -1.17 1.99
N VAL A 83 -24.31 -1.10 3.32
CA VAL A 83 -24.21 0.16 4.03
C VAL A 83 -22.88 0.83 3.63
N PRO A 84 -22.88 1.90 2.81
CA PRO A 84 -21.66 2.51 2.29
C PRO A 84 -20.68 2.86 3.40
N LEU A 85 -21.18 3.33 4.55
CA LEU A 85 -20.39 3.68 5.73
C LEU A 85 -19.64 2.47 6.32
N ARG A 86 -20.20 1.26 6.28
CA ARG A 86 -19.52 0.07 6.79
C ARG A 86 -18.33 -0.31 5.92
N ASN A 87 -18.47 -0.23 4.59
CA ASN A 87 -17.37 -0.50 3.68
C ASN A 87 -16.28 0.58 3.80
N MET A 88 -16.66 1.85 3.88
CA MET A 88 -15.69 2.93 4.09
C MET A 88 -14.93 2.80 5.41
N ARG A 89 -15.59 2.27 6.47
CA ARG A 89 -14.91 1.97 7.73
C ARG A 89 -13.84 0.88 7.54
N ARG A 90 -14.17 -0.22 6.82
CA ARG A 90 -13.22 -1.31 6.51
C ARG A 90 -12.02 -0.79 5.72
N ILE A 91 -12.25 0.02 4.68
CA ILE A 91 -11.19 0.64 3.88
C ILE A 91 -10.30 1.53 4.75
N LYS A 92 -10.90 2.38 5.59
CA LYS A 92 -10.16 3.24 6.54
C LYS A 92 -9.30 2.43 7.52
N GLU A 93 -9.90 1.41 8.16
CA GLU A 93 -9.21 0.57 9.15
C GLU A 93 -8.07 -0.23 8.52
N SER A 94 -8.24 -0.64 7.26
CA SER A 94 -7.22 -1.31 6.46
C SER A 94 -6.04 -0.38 6.13
N ALA A 95 -6.33 0.82 5.65
CA ALA A 95 -5.30 1.83 5.36
C ALA A 95 -4.51 2.21 6.62
N GLN A 96 -5.21 2.39 7.74
CA GLN A 96 -4.56 2.68 9.02
C GLN A 96 -3.68 1.51 9.49
N ALA A 97 -4.16 0.26 9.36
CA ALA A 97 -3.39 -0.92 9.76
C ALA A 97 -2.11 -1.10 8.93
N LEU A 98 -2.14 -0.75 7.63
CA LEU A 98 -0.95 -0.74 6.79
C LEU A 98 0.04 0.35 7.23
N HIS A 99 -0.46 1.54 7.52
CA HIS A 99 0.36 2.67 7.97
C HIS A 99 1.01 2.39 9.34
N ASP A 100 0.28 1.76 10.26
CA ASP A 100 0.75 1.45 11.61
C ASP A 100 1.62 0.18 11.66
N LEU A 101 1.81 -0.50 10.52
CA LEU A 101 2.64 -1.70 10.45
C LEU A 101 4.11 -1.35 10.70
N GLN A 102 4.69 -1.89 11.78
CA GLN A 102 6.05 -1.55 12.19
C GLN A 102 7.13 -2.13 11.29
N HIS A 103 6.86 -3.26 10.64
CA HIS A 103 7.76 -3.89 9.69
C HIS A 103 7.85 -3.09 8.39
N PRO A 104 9.02 -2.98 7.76
CA PRO A 104 9.15 -2.39 6.43
C PRO A 104 8.24 -3.06 5.40
N THR A 105 7.57 -2.24 4.58
CA THR A 105 6.62 -2.68 3.57
C THR A 105 7.08 -2.31 2.16
N VAL A 106 6.93 -3.23 1.23
CA VAL A 106 7.32 -3.05 -0.18
C VAL A 106 6.12 -3.37 -1.08
N ALA A 107 5.68 -2.42 -1.88
CA ALA A 107 4.75 -2.67 -2.97
C ALA A 107 5.51 -3.08 -4.23
N LYS A 108 5.19 -4.26 -4.77
CA LYS A 108 5.70 -4.77 -6.06
C LYS A 108 4.58 -4.65 -7.08
N VAL A 109 4.68 -3.64 -7.96
CA VAL A 109 3.59 -3.19 -8.82
C VAL A 109 3.81 -3.60 -10.27
N ARG A 110 2.91 -4.43 -10.80
CA ARG A 110 2.78 -4.72 -12.23
C ARG A 110 1.43 -4.25 -12.75
N GLY A 111 1.32 -3.96 -14.03
CA GLY A 111 0.08 -3.60 -14.69
C GLY A 111 -0.67 -2.48 -13.96
N VAL A 112 -1.94 -2.68 -13.67
CA VAL A 112 -2.82 -1.64 -13.14
C VAL A 112 -2.69 -1.47 -11.63
N ALA A 113 -2.46 -0.22 -11.20
CA ALA A 113 -2.65 0.25 -9.82
C ALA A 113 -3.57 1.49 -9.86
N ALA A 114 -4.83 1.37 -9.43
CA ALA A 114 -5.80 2.45 -9.58
C ALA A 114 -6.68 2.65 -8.34
N GLY A 115 -7.05 3.90 -8.06
CA GLY A 115 -7.91 4.27 -6.94
C GLY A 115 -7.37 3.76 -5.61
N ALA A 116 -8.20 3.04 -4.82
CA ALA A 116 -7.79 2.43 -3.56
C ALA A 116 -6.57 1.50 -3.72
N GLY A 117 -6.40 0.85 -4.90
CA GLY A 117 -5.24 0.02 -5.21
C GLY A 117 -3.95 0.83 -5.38
N LEU A 118 -4.02 1.98 -6.04
CA LEU A 118 -2.89 2.91 -6.08
C LEU A 118 -2.55 3.41 -4.67
N ASN A 119 -3.55 3.84 -3.91
CA ASN A 119 -3.34 4.35 -2.56
C ASN A 119 -2.81 3.27 -1.59
N LEU A 120 -3.17 1.99 -1.82
CA LEU A 120 -2.58 0.85 -1.11
C LEU A 120 -1.08 0.71 -1.43
N ALA A 121 -0.70 0.79 -2.72
CA ALA A 121 0.72 0.77 -3.09
C ALA A 121 1.49 1.93 -2.46
N LEU A 122 0.94 3.17 -2.52
CA LEU A 122 1.55 4.37 -1.94
C LEU A 122 1.59 4.37 -0.41
N GLY A 123 0.73 3.58 0.24
CA GLY A 123 0.72 3.34 1.68
C GLY A 123 1.86 2.45 2.16
N CYS A 124 2.51 1.70 1.27
CA CYS A 124 3.75 0.98 1.55
C CYS A 124 4.94 1.95 1.66
N ASP A 125 5.99 1.53 2.38
CA ASP A 125 7.20 2.35 2.57
C ASP A 125 7.98 2.52 1.27
N LEU A 126 8.09 1.46 0.47
CA LEU A 126 8.78 1.43 -0.81
C LEU A 126 7.85 0.92 -1.91
N VAL A 127 7.93 1.55 -3.08
CA VAL A 127 7.13 1.17 -4.25
C VAL A 127 8.06 0.95 -5.44
N TYR A 128 8.13 -0.28 -5.92
CA TYR A 128 8.83 -0.66 -7.13
C TYR A 128 7.84 -1.13 -8.19
N ALA A 129 8.01 -0.65 -9.41
CA ALA A 129 7.05 -0.90 -10.47
C ALA A 129 7.72 -1.39 -11.76
N ALA A 130 7.01 -2.25 -12.49
CA ALA A 130 7.38 -2.59 -13.84
C ALA A 130 7.21 -1.38 -14.77
N ASP A 131 8.01 -1.31 -15.83
CA ASP A 131 7.91 -0.29 -16.88
C ASP A 131 6.57 -0.33 -17.65
N THR A 132 5.89 -1.46 -17.57
CA THR A 132 4.53 -1.67 -18.12
C THR A 132 3.43 -1.17 -17.21
N ALA A 133 3.71 -0.78 -15.95
CA ALA A 133 2.71 -0.37 -14.97
C ALA A 133 1.94 0.90 -15.37
N ARG A 134 0.68 0.98 -14.92
CA ARG A 134 -0.24 2.10 -15.16
C ARG A 134 -0.88 2.53 -13.85
N PHE A 135 -0.90 3.83 -13.62
CA PHE A 135 -1.37 4.42 -12.37
C PHE A 135 -2.50 5.42 -12.62
N SER A 136 -3.51 5.43 -11.75
CA SER A 136 -4.60 6.41 -11.85
C SER A 136 -5.31 6.63 -10.52
N GLU A 137 -5.52 7.91 -10.18
CA GLU A 137 -6.49 8.31 -9.14
C GLU A 137 -7.90 8.38 -9.73
N ILE A 138 -8.42 7.25 -10.19
CA ILE A 138 -9.60 7.12 -11.06
C ILE A 138 -10.92 7.61 -10.43
N PHE A 139 -10.94 8.01 -9.19
CA PHE A 139 -12.14 8.33 -8.41
C PHE A 139 -13.08 9.31 -9.11
N ALA A 140 -12.58 10.43 -9.63
CA ALA A 140 -13.40 11.45 -10.28
C ALA A 140 -14.18 10.91 -11.48
N ARG A 141 -13.61 9.97 -12.25
CA ARG A 141 -14.29 9.29 -13.37
C ARG A 141 -15.47 8.41 -12.93
N ARG A 142 -15.53 8.07 -11.64
CA ARG A 142 -16.57 7.26 -11.03
C ARG A 142 -17.54 8.08 -10.17
N GLY A 143 -17.37 9.41 -10.12
CA GLY A 143 -18.14 10.29 -9.24
C GLY A 143 -17.83 10.06 -7.75
N LEU A 144 -16.62 9.57 -7.45
CA LEU A 144 -16.15 9.27 -6.11
C LEU A 144 -15.03 10.25 -5.70
N SER A 145 -14.76 10.34 -4.42
CA SER A 145 -13.62 11.03 -3.85
C SER A 145 -12.57 10.04 -3.35
N LEU A 146 -11.36 10.54 -3.07
CA LEU A 146 -10.24 9.75 -2.56
C LEU A 146 -10.62 8.91 -1.33
N ASP A 147 -10.08 7.71 -1.27
CA ASP A 147 -10.13 6.82 -0.12
C ASP A 147 -8.76 6.18 0.16
N PHE A 148 -8.71 5.17 1.02
CA PHE A 148 -7.51 4.44 1.43
C PHE A 148 -6.32 5.34 1.79
N GLY A 149 -6.56 6.51 2.38
CA GLY A 149 -5.51 7.44 2.78
C GLY A 149 -4.89 8.27 1.66
N GLY A 150 -5.40 8.20 0.41
CA GLY A 150 -4.85 8.91 -0.75
C GLY A 150 -4.69 10.42 -0.55
N SER A 151 -5.62 11.06 0.16
CA SER A 151 -5.53 12.49 0.48
C SER A 151 -4.34 12.84 1.40
N TRP A 152 -3.80 11.87 2.10
CA TRP A 152 -2.65 12.03 2.99
C TRP A 152 -1.33 11.58 2.31
N VAL A 153 -1.30 10.39 1.71
CA VAL A 153 -0.07 9.83 1.14
C VAL A 153 0.34 10.50 -0.17
N LEU A 154 -0.60 10.74 -1.10
CA LEU A 154 -0.29 11.22 -2.44
C LEU A 154 0.42 12.59 -2.43
N PRO A 155 -0.08 13.65 -1.76
CA PRO A 155 0.59 14.94 -1.76
C PRO A 155 1.95 14.91 -1.06
N ARG A 156 2.21 13.95 -0.18
CA ARG A 156 3.52 13.75 0.46
C ARG A 156 4.55 13.12 -0.49
N ARG A 157 4.10 12.37 -1.49
CA ARG A 157 4.98 11.77 -2.51
C ARG A 157 5.28 12.77 -3.64
N VAL A 158 4.25 13.39 -4.23
CA VAL A 158 4.39 14.17 -5.47
C VAL A 158 4.18 15.69 -5.29
N GLY A 159 3.93 16.14 -4.06
CA GLY A 159 3.55 17.52 -3.78
C GLY A 159 2.10 17.83 -4.15
N LEU A 160 1.54 18.90 -3.53
CA LEU A 160 0.10 19.19 -3.60
C LEU A 160 -0.41 19.51 -5.02
N HIS A 161 0.37 20.21 -5.85
CA HIS A 161 -0.07 20.59 -7.19
C HIS A 161 -0.22 19.35 -8.08
N ARG A 162 0.78 18.46 -8.09
CA ARG A 162 0.74 17.23 -8.88
C ARG A 162 -0.34 16.27 -8.35
N ALA A 163 -0.49 16.18 -7.03
CA ALA A 163 -1.55 15.40 -6.42
C ALA A 163 -2.95 15.88 -6.88
N LYS A 164 -3.19 17.19 -6.90
CA LYS A 164 -4.45 17.77 -7.42
C LYS A 164 -4.67 17.47 -8.90
N GLU A 165 -3.64 17.56 -9.73
CA GLU A 165 -3.72 17.24 -11.15
C GLU A 165 -4.14 15.78 -11.36
N LEU A 166 -3.48 14.82 -10.71
CA LEU A 166 -3.80 13.40 -10.79
C LEU A 166 -5.24 13.11 -10.34
N VAL A 167 -5.67 13.72 -9.24
CA VAL A 167 -7.01 13.47 -8.65
C VAL A 167 -8.12 14.14 -9.46
N LEU A 168 -7.94 15.40 -9.87
CA LEU A 168 -9.01 16.16 -10.53
C LEU A 168 -9.21 15.74 -11.98
N LEU A 169 -8.13 15.37 -12.68
CA LEU A 169 -8.19 14.91 -14.07
C LEU A 169 -8.42 13.40 -14.17
N ALA A 170 -8.05 12.65 -13.13
CA ALA A 170 -8.15 11.20 -13.06
C ALA A 170 -7.56 10.50 -14.30
N GLU A 171 -6.47 11.04 -14.83
CA GLU A 171 -5.78 10.48 -15.99
C GLU A 171 -5.03 9.19 -15.60
N VAL A 172 -4.82 8.33 -16.58
CA VAL A 172 -3.93 7.19 -16.45
C VAL A 172 -2.54 7.64 -16.86
N ILE A 173 -1.58 7.58 -15.95
CA ILE A 173 -0.18 7.84 -16.24
C ILE A 173 0.58 6.52 -16.38
N ASP A 174 1.64 6.53 -17.19
CA ASP A 174 2.54 5.39 -17.34
C ASP A 174 3.62 5.37 -16.24
N ALA A 175 4.42 4.31 -16.24
CA ALA A 175 5.51 4.13 -15.28
C ALA A 175 6.56 5.23 -15.40
N ALA A 176 6.89 5.68 -16.60
CA ALA A 176 7.89 6.73 -16.82
C ALA A 176 7.46 8.07 -16.21
N GLU A 177 6.19 8.44 -16.36
CA GLU A 177 5.65 9.64 -15.71
C GLU A 177 5.59 9.46 -14.18
N ALA A 178 5.21 8.27 -13.69
CA ALA A 178 5.18 7.98 -12.25
C ALA A 178 6.56 8.14 -11.61
N ASP A 179 7.62 7.65 -12.26
CA ASP A 179 9.01 7.83 -11.81
C ASP A 179 9.42 9.31 -11.85
N ARG A 180 9.15 9.98 -12.98
CA ARG A 180 9.50 11.39 -13.18
C ARG A 180 8.92 12.32 -12.11
N ILE A 181 7.71 12.04 -11.62
CA ILE A 181 7.04 12.85 -10.57
C ILE A 181 7.33 12.38 -9.16
N GLY A 182 8.12 11.32 -8.98
CA GLY A 182 8.44 10.75 -7.68
C GLY A 182 7.29 9.99 -7.00
N LEU A 183 6.36 9.45 -7.81
CA LEU A 183 5.26 8.63 -7.31
C LEU A 183 5.72 7.26 -6.82
N VAL A 184 6.76 6.71 -7.47
CA VAL A 184 7.38 5.41 -7.15
C VAL A 184 8.86 5.59 -6.86
N ASN A 185 9.47 4.64 -6.13
CA ASN A 185 10.89 4.68 -5.81
C ASN A 185 11.77 4.36 -7.04
N ARG A 186 11.30 3.46 -7.90
CA ARG A 186 11.99 3.07 -9.13
C ARG A 186 11.07 2.31 -10.06
N ILE A 187 11.29 2.48 -11.37
CA ILE A 187 10.76 1.58 -12.40
C ILE A 187 11.86 0.64 -12.90
N LEU A 188 11.48 -0.56 -13.30
CA LEU A 188 12.36 -1.61 -13.81
C LEU A 188 11.74 -2.29 -15.03
N PRO A 189 12.53 -2.88 -15.93
CA PRO A 189 12.02 -3.84 -16.87
C PRO A 189 11.20 -4.91 -16.16
N ASP A 190 10.10 -5.36 -16.76
CA ASP A 190 9.15 -6.26 -16.10
C ASP A 190 9.82 -7.56 -15.63
N ASP A 191 10.75 -8.11 -16.41
CA ASP A 191 11.52 -9.32 -16.12
C ASP A 191 12.60 -9.13 -15.02
N GLU A 192 12.98 -7.88 -14.71
CA GLU A 192 13.94 -7.57 -13.66
C GLU A 192 13.27 -7.23 -12.30
N LEU A 193 11.96 -6.95 -12.29
CA LEU A 193 11.28 -6.44 -11.09
C LEU A 193 11.35 -7.41 -9.90
N ASP A 194 11.15 -8.71 -10.12
CA ASP A 194 11.18 -9.71 -9.04
C ASP A 194 12.57 -9.76 -8.40
N ALA A 195 13.62 -9.95 -9.21
CA ALA A 195 14.99 -10.03 -8.71
C ALA A 195 15.41 -8.76 -7.94
N HIS A 196 14.96 -7.58 -8.40
CA HIS A 196 15.24 -6.32 -7.71
C HIS A 196 14.53 -6.24 -6.35
N VAL A 197 13.23 -6.57 -6.30
CA VAL A 197 12.47 -6.55 -5.04
C VAL A 197 13.04 -7.57 -4.06
N ASP A 198 13.42 -8.76 -4.52
CA ASP A 198 14.02 -9.80 -3.69
C ASP A 198 15.36 -9.33 -3.10
N ASP A 199 16.22 -8.64 -3.88
CA ASP A 199 17.46 -8.03 -3.36
C ASP A 199 17.17 -6.96 -2.29
N VAL A 200 16.23 -6.06 -2.54
CA VAL A 200 15.86 -5.02 -1.57
C VAL A 200 15.35 -5.64 -0.28
N VAL A 201 14.47 -6.62 -0.38
CA VAL A 201 13.89 -7.33 0.78
C VAL A 201 14.97 -8.11 1.54
N ALA A 202 15.87 -8.80 0.85
CA ALA A 202 16.99 -9.49 1.47
C ALA A 202 17.89 -8.52 2.29
N ARG A 203 18.14 -7.34 1.76
CA ARG A 203 18.90 -6.27 2.48
C ARG A 203 18.15 -5.77 3.70
N ILE A 204 16.83 -5.60 3.63
CA ILE A 204 15.98 -5.21 4.78
C ILE A 204 16.05 -6.31 5.85
N VAL A 205 15.87 -7.58 5.47
CA VAL A 205 15.90 -8.73 6.38
C VAL A 205 17.25 -8.89 7.06
N ALA A 206 18.35 -8.61 6.37
CA ALA A 206 19.71 -8.64 6.94
C ALA A 206 19.99 -7.47 7.89
N GLY A 207 19.21 -6.41 7.85
CA GLY A 207 19.37 -5.22 8.69
C GLY A 207 18.90 -5.42 10.15
N PRO A 208 19.20 -4.50 11.06
CA PRO A 208 18.77 -4.54 12.46
C PRO A 208 17.26 -4.21 12.57
N PRO A 209 16.41 -5.17 13.01
CA PRO A 209 14.95 -5.01 12.92
C PRO A 209 14.42 -3.85 13.73
N LEU A 210 14.86 -3.71 14.96
CA LEU A 210 14.41 -2.65 15.86
C LEU A 210 14.76 -1.26 15.30
N ALA A 211 15.98 -1.08 14.83
CA ALA A 211 16.42 0.20 14.28
C ALA A 211 15.67 0.56 12.99
N LEU A 212 15.37 -0.42 12.12
CA LEU A 212 14.59 -0.20 10.90
C LEU A 212 13.15 0.20 11.23
N SER A 213 12.50 -0.55 12.13
CA SER A 213 11.15 -0.25 12.60
C SER A 213 11.06 1.14 13.24
N MET A 214 11.97 1.45 14.17
CA MET A 214 12.00 2.76 14.82
C MET A 214 12.26 3.89 13.82
N SER A 215 13.17 3.71 12.84
CA SER A 215 13.46 4.72 11.82
C SER A 215 12.25 5.01 10.93
N LYS A 216 11.49 3.99 10.55
CA LYS A 216 10.22 4.14 9.83
C LYS A 216 9.24 5.01 10.64
N VAL A 217 8.99 4.65 11.89
CA VAL A 217 8.07 5.39 12.78
C VAL A 217 8.54 6.82 13.00
N LEU A 218 9.85 7.06 13.17
CA LEU A 218 10.43 8.39 13.33
C LEU A 218 10.21 9.28 12.10
N LEU A 219 10.34 8.73 10.89
CA LEU A 219 10.11 9.47 9.65
C LEU A 219 8.62 9.88 9.50
N ASP A 220 7.69 8.97 9.80
CA ASP A 220 6.26 9.27 9.76
C ASP A 220 5.85 10.29 10.83
N HIS A 221 6.39 10.16 12.05
CA HIS A 221 6.18 11.11 13.14
C HIS A 221 6.78 12.48 12.81
N GLY A 222 8.04 12.53 12.36
CA GLY A 222 8.76 13.75 12.03
C GLY A 222 8.09 14.59 10.95
N ALA A 223 7.39 13.94 10.00
CA ALA A 223 6.62 14.63 8.96
C ALA A 223 5.40 15.41 9.49
N GLN A 224 5.04 15.26 10.77
CA GLN A 224 3.83 15.83 11.38
C GLN A 224 4.11 16.68 12.62
N THR A 225 5.36 16.76 13.07
CA THR A 225 5.74 17.39 14.35
C THR A 225 6.76 18.52 14.17
N SER A 226 7.07 19.22 15.25
CA SER A 226 8.15 20.21 15.28
C SER A 226 9.53 19.53 15.33
N MET A 227 10.57 20.23 14.86
CA MET A 227 11.96 19.75 14.95
C MET A 227 12.34 19.35 16.38
N ALA A 228 11.91 20.09 17.39
CA ALA A 228 12.22 19.78 18.79
C ALA A 228 11.61 18.44 19.24
N GLN A 229 10.36 18.17 18.85
CA GLN A 229 9.69 16.91 19.14
C GLN A 229 10.32 15.73 18.36
N ALA A 230 10.69 15.97 17.10
CA ALA A 230 11.39 14.95 16.32
C ALA A 230 12.74 14.55 16.94
N LEU A 231 13.57 15.54 17.33
CA LEU A 231 14.85 15.31 18.00
C LEU A 231 14.71 14.56 19.34
N GLU A 232 13.67 14.85 20.11
CA GLU A 232 13.38 14.14 21.37
C GLU A 232 13.02 12.66 21.08
N ALA A 233 12.16 12.42 20.08
CA ALA A 233 11.81 11.05 19.66
C ALA A 233 13.02 10.28 19.14
N GLU A 234 13.88 10.90 18.31
CA GLU A 234 15.15 10.33 17.85
C GLU A 234 16.07 9.95 18.99
N GLY A 235 16.23 10.86 20.00
CA GLY A 235 17.05 10.60 21.17
C GLY A 235 16.57 9.39 21.97
N ASN A 236 15.28 9.24 22.16
CA ASN A 236 14.68 8.09 22.85
C ASN A 236 14.89 6.79 22.06
N ALA A 237 14.68 6.82 20.73
CA ALA A 237 14.90 5.66 19.88
C ALA A 237 16.37 5.22 19.88
N GLN A 238 17.30 6.18 19.79
CA GLN A 238 18.73 5.87 19.85
C GLN A 238 19.16 5.31 21.20
N ALA A 239 18.66 5.85 22.30
CA ALA A 239 18.92 5.31 23.64
C ALA A 239 18.48 3.84 23.76
N THR A 240 17.33 3.48 23.15
CA THR A 240 16.84 2.11 23.08
C THR A 240 17.74 1.20 22.23
N ASN A 241 18.26 1.71 21.12
CA ASN A 241 19.12 0.94 20.21
C ASN A 241 20.54 0.71 20.77
N PHE A 242 21.01 1.53 21.72
CA PHE A 242 22.30 1.35 22.39
C PHE A 242 22.24 0.42 23.61
N GLY A 243 21.09 0.15 24.17
CA GLY A 243 20.89 -0.76 25.32
C GLY A 243 20.68 -2.18 24.94
#